data_495b9dbf7a273214ee7f6813137ed10b
#
_entry.id   495b9dbf7a273214ee7f6813137ed10b
#
_cell.length_a   1.000
_cell.length_b   1.000
_cell.length_c   1.000
_cell.angle_alpha   90.00
_cell.angle_beta   90.00
_cell.angle_gamma   90.00
#
_symmetry.space_group_name_H-M   'P 1'
#
loop_
_entity.id
_entity.type
_entity.pdbx_description
1 polymer ?
#
loop_
_entity_poly.entity_id
_entity_poly.type
_entity_poly.pdbx_seq_one_letter_code
_entity_poly.pdbx_strand_id
1 'polypeptide(L)'
;MLLLASSTARPSSSSAPLTRKTTTKKSFCTTAHHHSHRHHRTFFTATKAFPGVVPKGETRRRYECATRKRRLHASSVAVAEETTTKVAPASGTKYEKENEIALDAVRIASTICDKVQAQLMRMDEKSITKGDKSLVTLADYAAQAVIAWRIGQDEPDMKFLGEEDADALVNGGEDGKEVLRKIAALVNEAIHSFYPDAKQLSDDEVAALIDKGKGEGGPEGRHWILDPVDGTLGFVRGDQYAIALALMDEGELVLGAMGCPNMPKTGDVLEFDDAYSYGFSPRTVSKMLAGGSSAKMDWYKGCVFTAVRGNGCWIWPTSPDIKANPTKVQVSSEFEPQKARFCEPVMKANSSQGFTASVADNLGIESKPLRIYSQVKYGSVARADADVFMKFPKAEYREKVWDHASGVILVEEAGGVVTDAGGTPLDFSKGRYLELDRGIVAASAALHEKLMQAIQLSWDSAAL
;
A
#
# COMPACT_ATOMS: atom_id res chain seq x y z
N MET A 1 -24.93 -63.03 2.58
CA MET A 1 -24.25 -64.05 3.41
C MET A 1 -23.50 -63.24 4.45
N LEU A 2 -24.13 -63.08 5.59
CA LEU A 2 -23.77 -63.65 6.91
C LEU A 2 -22.45 -62.99 7.45
N LEU A 3 -22.35 -62.43 8.60
CA LEU A 3 -23.01 -62.29 9.91
C LEU A 3 -21.94 -61.63 10.81
N LEU A 4 -22.25 -60.53 11.51
CA LEU A 4 -22.43 -60.41 12.98
C LEU A 4 -21.22 -60.74 13.90
N ALA A 5 -20.81 -59.79 14.74
CA ALA A 5 -20.84 -59.78 16.20
C ALA A 5 -19.98 -58.62 16.72
N SER A 6 -20.42 -57.54 17.37
CA SER A 6 -20.96 -57.32 18.73
C SER A 6 -20.04 -57.72 19.87
N SER A 7 -19.60 -56.74 20.68
CA SER A 7 -19.37 -56.79 22.14
C SER A 7 -18.85 -55.45 22.64
N THR A 8 -19.62 -54.56 23.19
CA THR A 8 -19.98 -54.24 24.59
C THR A 8 -18.90 -54.43 25.63
N ALA A 9 -18.47 -53.34 26.25
CA ALA A 9 -18.38 -53.17 27.71
C ALA A 9 -17.94 -51.73 28.11
N ARG A 10 -18.82 -51.03 28.78
CA ARG A 10 -18.53 -50.13 29.94
C ARG A 10 -18.76 -50.96 31.20
N PRO A 11 -18.52 -50.53 32.45
CA PRO A 11 -18.09 -49.23 33.00
C PRO A 11 -17.05 -49.30 34.12
N SER A 12 -16.63 -48.19 34.69
CA SER A 12 -16.77 -47.89 36.15
C SER A 12 -16.07 -46.59 36.53
N SER A 13 -16.80 -45.70 36.99
CA SER A 13 -16.83 -44.75 38.10
C SER A 13 -15.80 -44.92 39.21
N SER A 14 -15.11 -43.83 39.59
CA SER A 14 -14.85 -43.51 41.01
C SER A 14 -14.67 -42.03 41.22
N SER A 15 -15.40 -41.54 42.16
CA SER A 15 -15.64 -40.26 42.78
C SER A 15 -14.46 -39.67 43.54
N ALA A 16 -14.38 -38.38 43.46
CA ALA A 16 -13.97 -37.28 44.36
C ALA A 16 -13.19 -37.57 45.68
N PRO A 17 -12.54 -36.56 46.33
CA PRO A 17 -13.20 -35.32 46.76
C PRO A 17 -12.39 -34.00 46.71
N LEU A 18 -13.16 -32.96 46.87
CA LEU A 18 -12.87 -31.55 47.17
C LEU A 18 -11.86 -31.37 48.34
N THR A 19 -10.93 -30.43 48.19
CA THR A 19 -10.49 -29.61 49.32
C THR A 19 -10.46 -28.14 48.95
N ARG A 20 -11.36 -27.42 49.57
CA ARG A 20 -11.44 -25.98 49.77
C ARG A 20 -10.27 -25.53 50.64
N LYS A 21 -9.49 -24.54 50.24
CA LYS A 21 -8.81 -23.64 51.19
C LYS A 21 -9.07 -22.19 50.79
N THR A 22 -9.74 -21.57 51.69
CA THR A 22 -10.11 -20.18 51.85
C THR A 22 -8.93 -19.33 52.34
N THR A 23 -9.08 -18.02 52.10
CA THR A 23 -8.52 -16.85 52.79
C THR A 23 -7.05 -16.53 52.46
N THR A 24 -6.67 -15.28 52.18
CA THR A 24 -6.99 -14.03 52.89
C THR A 24 -6.64 -12.82 52.01
N LYS A 25 -7.53 -11.85 52.05
CA LYS A 25 -7.26 -10.44 51.67
C LYS A 25 -6.18 -9.87 52.60
N LYS A 26 -5.20 -9.16 52.06
CA LYS A 26 -4.53 -8.09 52.78
C LYS A 26 -4.48 -6.86 51.90
N SER A 27 -5.32 -5.91 52.28
CA SER A 27 -5.21 -4.50 51.96
C SER A 27 -4.01 -3.93 52.71
N PHE A 28 -3.15 -3.18 52.04
CA PHE A 28 -2.31 -2.18 52.65
C PHE A 28 -2.49 -0.87 51.93
N CYS A 29 -3.15 0.02 52.63
CA CYS A 29 -3.20 1.45 52.41
C CYS A 29 -2.01 2.05 53.18
N THR A 30 -1.16 2.85 52.57
CA THR A 30 -0.40 3.93 53.22
C THR A 30 0.05 4.95 52.20
N THR A 31 -0.59 6.06 52.28
CA THR A 31 -0.12 7.43 52.59
C THR A 31 0.92 8.05 51.68
N ALA A 32 0.44 9.13 51.13
CA ALA A 32 1.14 10.20 50.42
C ALA A 32 2.29 10.80 51.27
N HIS A 33 3.36 11.14 50.61
CA HIS A 33 4.22 12.23 51.05
C HIS A 33 4.57 13.13 49.86
N HIS A 34 3.97 14.34 49.92
CA HIS A 34 4.40 15.54 49.24
C HIS A 34 5.82 15.90 49.66
N HIS A 35 6.70 16.11 48.69
CA HIS A 35 7.81 17.03 48.84
C HIS A 35 7.88 17.96 47.65
N SER A 36 7.45 19.15 47.95
CA SER A 36 7.67 20.37 47.15
C SER A 36 9.14 20.79 47.33
N HIS A 37 9.85 20.99 46.24
CA HIS A 37 11.02 21.84 46.24
C HIS A 37 10.83 22.95 45.18
N ARG A 38 10.48 24.14 45.73
CA ARG A 38 10.70 25.44 45.10
C ARG A 38 12.20 25.72 45.08
N HIS A 39 12.76 26.05 43.93
CA HIS A 39 13.95 26.89 43.84
C HIS A 39 13.76 27.96 42.78
N HIS A 40 13.57 29.12 43.26
CA HIS A 40 14.09 30.46 43.01
C HIS A 40 14.52 30.83 41.58
N ARG A 41 13.74 31.77 41.07
CA ARG A 41 14.17 32.74 40.05
C ARG A 41 15.36 33.54 40.54
N THR A 42 16.36 33.73 39.72
CA THR A 42 17.27 34.86 39.82
C THR A 42 17.33 35.58 38.49
N PHE A 43 16.82 36.77 38.50
CA PHE A 43 17.02 37.79 37.48
C PHE A 43 18.46 38.32 37.60
N PHE A 44 19.20 38.42 36.51
CA PHE A 44 20.31 39.34 36.41
C PHE A 44 20.14 40.19 35.17
N THR A 45 19.73 41.44 35.44
CA THR A 45 19.94 42.59 34.58
C THR A 45 21.34 43.13 34.80
N ALA A 46 22.08 43.33 33.73
CA ALA A 46 23.23 44.21 33.72
C ALA A 46 23.37 44.91 32.37
N THR A 47 22.85 46.10 32.34
CA THR A 47 23.20 47.17 31.40
C THR A 47 24.67 47.59 31.59
N LYS A 48 25.45 47.70 30.51
CA LYS A 48 26.55 48.65 30.38
C LYS A 48 26.65 49.12 28.94
N ALA A 49 26.29 50.36 28.72
CA ALA A 49 26.63 51.16 27.57
C ALA A 49 28.01 51.78 27.82
N PHE A 50 28.78 52.01 26.75
CA PHE A 50 29.60 53.16 26.45
C PHE A 50 30.40 52.98 25.15
N PRO A 51 30.97 54.02 24.50
CA PRO A 51 30.31 54.77 23.41
C PRO A 51 31.16 54.86 22.12
N GLY A 52 30.45 55.21 21.05
CA GLY A 52 30.97 56.20 20.09
C GLY A 52 32.12 55.82 19.16
N VAL A 53 31.81 55.70 17.89
CA VAL A 53 32.43 56.53 16.83
C VAL A 53 31.59 56.34 15.56
N VAL A 54 31.03 57.46 15.06
CA VAL A 54 30.45 57.56 13.73
C VAL A 54 31.51 58.02 12.76
N PRO A 55 31.62 57.46 11.59
CA PRO A 55 31.90 58.25 10.40
C PRO A 55 30.72 58.24 9.42
N LYS A 56 30.38 59.43 9.00
CA LYS A 56 29.48 59.74 7.89
C LYS A 56 30.07 59.24 6.58
N GLY A 57 29.21 58.79 5.71
CA GLY A 57 29.56 58.79 4.29
C GLY A 57 28.86 57.66 3.51
N GLU A 58 27.81 58.04 2.85
CA GLU A 58 27.46 57.70 1.48
C GLU A 58 26.78 56.37 1.13
N THR A 59 25.67 56.61 0.49
CA THR A 59 24.95 55.96 -0.63
C THR A 59 24.00 54.84 -0.28
N ARG A 60 22.70 55.28 -0.22
CA ARG A 60 21.53 54.43 -0.47
C ARG A 60 21.68 53.76 -1.82
N ARG A 61 22.02 52.50 -1.87
CA ARG A 61 21.70 51.64 -3.01
C ARG A 61 20.32 51.02 -2.80
N ARG A 62 19.37 51.47 -3.60
CA ARG A 62 18.09 50.80 -3.84
C ARG A 62 18.40 49.41 -4.37
N TYR A 63 17.98 48.37 -3.65
CA TYR A 63 17.87 47.05 -4.23
C TYR A 63 16.63 47.03 -5.12
N GLU A 64 16.80 47.28 -6.37
CA GLU A 64 15.80 46.92 -7.39
C GLU A 64 15.82 45.41 -7.53
N CYS A 65 14.68 44.82 -7.18
CA CYS A 65 14.38 43.41 -7.44
C CYS A 65 14.21 43.25 -8.97
N ALA A 66 15.29 42.87 -9.63
CA ALA A 66 15.28 42.56 -11.05
C ALA A 66 14.59 41.19 -11.22
N THR A 67 13.30 41.24 -11.52
CA THR A 67 12.57 40.10 -12.10
C THR A 67 13.16 39.77 -13.46
N ARG A 68 14.12 38.87 -13.47
CA ARG A 68 14.71 38.32 -14.68
C ARG A 68 13.70 37.30 -15.26
N LYS A 69 12.80 37.78 -16.14
CA LYS A 69 12.06 36.92 -17.04
C LYS A 69 13.05 36.11 -17.88
N ARG A 70 13.30 34.87 -17.47
CA ARG A 70 13.94 33.89 -18.37
C ARG A 70 12.93 33.59 -19.49
N ARG A 71 13.13 34.13 -20.66
CA ARG A 71 12.57 33.61 -21.89
C ARG A 71 13.13 32.19 -22.06
N LEU A 72 12.30 31.20 -21.83
CA LEU A 72 12.55 29.85 -22.31
C LEU A 72 12.53 29.91 -23.84
N HIS A 73 13.68 29.73 -24.44
CA HIS A 73 13.74 29.37 -25.85
C HIS A 73 13.12 27.98 -25.96
N ALA A 74 11.92 27.91 -26.48
CA ALA A 74 11.36 26.69 -27.00
C ALA A 74 12.23 26.28 -28.21
N SER A 75 13.22 25.42 -27.96
CA SER A 75 13.79 24.61 -29.01
C SER A 75 12.68 23.67 -29.45
N SER A 76 12.14 23.92 -30.65
CA SER A 76 11.30 22.96 -31.32
C SER A 76 12.17 21.75 -31.67
N VAL A 77 12.22 20.79 -30.76
CA VAL A 77 12.60 19.43 -31.09
C VAL A 77 11.44 18.92 -31.92
N ALA A 78 11.67 18.76 -33.23
CA ALA A 78 10.79 18.05 -34.09
C ALA A 78 10.63 16.63 -33.49
N VAL A 79 9.48 16.39 -32.87
CA VAL A 79 9.06 15.03 -32.50
C VAL A 79 8.86 14.33 -33.82
N ALA A 80 9.81 13.48 -34.20
CA ALA A 80 9.57 12.50 -35.23
C ALA A 80 8.31 11.75 -34.80
N GLU A 81 7.24 11.84 -35.52
CA GLU A 81 6.12 10.92 -35.42
C GLU A 81 6.65 9.53 -35.78
N GLU A 82 7.18 8.83 -34.79
CA GLU A 82 7.28 7.39 -34.84
C GLU A 82 5.85 6.88 -34.99
N THR A 83 5.55 6.35 -36.14
CA THR A 83 4.40 5.49 -36.39
C THR A 83 4.54 4.26 -35.51
N THR A 84 4.31 4.43 -34.21
CA THR A 84 4.16 3.32 -33.29
C THR A 84 2.90 2.57 -33.69
N THR A 85 3.06 1.44 -34.34
CA THR A 85 2.05 0.40 -34.38
C THR A 85 1.56 0.24 -32.96
N LYS A 86 0.28 0.57 -32.70
CA LYS A 86 -0.34 0.47 -31.38
C LYS A 86 -0.43 -1.02 -31.03
N VAL A 87 0.61 -1.56 -30.44
CA VAL A 87 0.57 -2.90 -29.86
C VAL A 87 -0.31 -2.81 -28.63
N ALA A 88 -1.40 -3.57 -28.60
CA ALA A 88 -2.25 -3.66 -27.43
C ALA A 88 -1.45 -4.30 -26.28
N PRO A 89 -1.62 -3.84 -25.03
CA PRO A 89 -0.99 -4.46 -23.89
C PRO A 89 -1.30 -5.95 -23.79
N ALA A 90 -0.26 -6.76 -23.52
CA ALA A 90 -0.31 -8.24 -23.47
C ALA A 90 -0.70 -8.95 -24.77
N SER A 91 -0.99 -8.24 -25.87
CA SER A 91 -1.37 -8.85 -27.15
C SER A 91 -0.31 -9.82 -27.65
N GLY A 92 -0.76 -11.04 -27.99
CA GLY A 92 0.11 -12.11 -28.46
C GLY A 92 0.95 -12.80 -27.37
N THR A 93 0.76 -12.44 -26.10
CA THR A 93 1.39 -13.17 -24.97
C THR A 93 0.57 -14.40 -24.58
N LYS A 94 1.21 -15.36 -23.89
CA LYS A 94 0.53 -16.53 -23.29
C LYS A 94 -0.57 -16.10 -22.30
N TYR A 95 -0.48 -14.90 -21.69
CA TYR A 95 -1.34 -14.44 -20.61
C TYR A 95 -2.24 -13.26 -21.01
N GLU A 96 -2.54 -13.10 -22.30
CA GLU A 96 -3.40 -12.02 -22.82
C GLU A 96 -4.80 -12.06 -22.17
N LYS A 97 -5.42 -13.25 -22.11
CA LYS A 97 -6.72 -13.46 -21.50
C LYS A 97 -6.71 -13.16 -19.99
N GLU A 98 -5.72 -13.67 -19.28
CA GLU A 98 -5.57 -13.45 -17.84
C GLU A 98 -5.33 -11.97 -17.51
N ASN A 99 -4.64 -11.24 -18.38
CA ASN A 99 -4.46 -9.79 -18.23
C ASN A 99 -5.78 -9.03 -18.37
N GLU A 100 -6.65 -9.41 -19.29
CA GLU A 100 -7.99 -8.84 -19.43
C GLU A 100 -8.86 -9.13 -18.21
N ILE A 101 -8.83 -10.38 -17.74
CA ILE A 101 -9.55 -10.82 -16.53
C ILE A 101 -9.09 -10.02 -15.31
N ALA A 102 -7.77 -9.89 -15.12
CA ALA A 102 -7.18 -9.18 -13.99
C ALA A 102 -7.52 -7.67 -14.00
N LEU A 103 -7.41 -7.03 -15.17
CA LEU A 103 -7.78 -5.62 -15.33
C LEU A 103 -9.24 -5.38 -14.99
N ASP A 104 -10.13 -6.24 -15.47
CA ASP A 104 -11.56 -6.15 -15.24
C ASP A 104 -11.90 -6.39 -13.76
N ALA A 105 -11.36 -7.46 -13.16
CA ALA A 105 -11.54 -7.78 -11.74
C ALA A 105 -11.11 -6.64 -10.82
N VAL A 106 -9.94 -6.05 -11.07
CA VAL A 106 -9.42 -4.92 -10.29
C VAL A 106 -10.26 -3.66 -10.48
N ARG A 107 -10.81 -3.42 -11.66
CA ARG A 107 -11.74 -2.29 -11.90
C ARG A 107 -13.03 -2.44 -11.12
N ILE A 108 -13.65 -3.63 -11.12
CA ILE A 108 -14.87 -3.88 -10.35
C ILE A 108 -14.59 -3.67 -8.86
N ALA A 109 -13.50 -4.24 -8.32
CA ALA A 109 -13.10 -4.06 -6.93
C ALA A 109 -12.83 -2.58 -6.59
N SER A 110 -12.22 -1.82 -7.50
CA SER A 110 -11.99 -0.39 -7.33
C SER A 110 -13.28 0.40 -7.13
N THR A 111 -14.38 0.04 -7.81
CA THR A 111 -15.67 0.73 -7.63
C THR A 111 -16.26 0.49 -6.24
N ILE A 112 -16.08 -0.72 -5.68
CA ILE A 112 -16.48 -1.02 -4.30
C ILE A 112 -15.67 -0.17 -3.33
N CYS A 113 -14.35 -0.17 -3.47
CA CYS A 113 -13.45 0.56 -2.59
C CYS A 113 -13.70 2.07 -2.63
N ASP A 114 -13.88 2.66 -3.82
CA ASP A 114 -14.23 4.09 -3.97
C ASP A 114 -15.54 4.45 -3.29
N LYS A 115 -16.57 3.60 -3.44
CA LYS A 115 -17.86 3.80 -2.80
C LYS A 115 -17.76 3.76 -1.29
N VAL A 116 -17.09 2.75 -0.74
CA VAL A 116 -16.91 2.58 0.71
C VAL A 116 -16.04 3.71 1.27
N GLN A 117 -14.94 4.06 0.61
CA GLN A 117 -14.10 5.16 1.04
C GLN A 117 -14.85 6.51 1.02
N ALA A 118 -15.68 6.75 0.00
CA ALA A 118 -16.52 7.94 -0.05
C ALA A 118 -17.52 8.02 1.12
N GLN A 119 -18.04 6.88 1.59
CA GLN A 119 -18.87 6.84 2.81
C GLN A 119 -18.06 7.18 4.05
N LEU A 120 -16.86 6.58 4.21
CA LEU A 120 -15.94 6.89 5.32
C LEU A 120 -15.60 8.40 5.38
N MET A 121 -15.35 9.02 4.23
CA MET A 121 -15.00 10.43 4.16
C MET A 121 -16.15 11.38 4.54
N ARG A 122 -17.40 10.92 4.48
CA ARG A 122 -18.59 11.69 4.88
C ARG A 122 -18.94 11.55 6.37
N MET A 123 -18.37 10.57 7.07
CA MET A 123 -18.65 10.36 8.50
C MET A 123 -17.95 11.42 9.36
N ASP A 124 -18.60 11.84 10.44
CA ASP A 124 -18.00 12.77 11.41
C ASP A 124 -16.87 12.09 12.21
N GLU A 125 -15.84 12.86 12.59
CA GLU A 125 -14.65 12.34 13.30
C GLU A 125 -14.98 11.57 14.60
N LYS A 126 -16.10 11.91 15.28
CA LYS A 126 -16.55 11.21 16.49
C LYS A 126 -17.17 9.84 16.21
N SER A 127 -17.66 9.62 14.99
CA SER A 127 -18.27 8.35 14.55
C SER A 127 -17.24 7.35 14.03
N ILE A 128 -16.03 7.84 13.72
CA ILE A 128 -14.96 7.13 13.04
C ILE A 128 -14.42 5.96 13.86
N THR A 129 -14.23 6.08 15.17
CA THR A 129 -13.47 5.11 15.99
C THR A 129 -14.11 3.72 16.14
N LYS A 130 -15.44 3.59 15.96
CA LYS A 130 -16.14 2.28 15.94
C LYS A 130 -16.60 1.87 14.55
N GLY A 131 -16.94 2.84 13.68
CA GLY A 131 -17.45 2.59 12.34
C GLY A 131 -16.34 2.28 11.32
N ASP A 132 -15.13 2.79 11.51
CA ASP A 132 -14.02 2.65 10.55
C ASP A 132 -13.62 1.20 10.31
N LYS A 133 -13.43 0.44 11.37
CA LYS A 133 -13.03 -0.97 11.24
C LYS A 133 -14.08 -1.80 10.49
N SER A 134 -15.38 -1.52 10.71
CA SER A 134 -16.43 -2.26 10.04
C SER A 134 -16.54 -1.93 8.55
N LEU A 135 -16.37 -0.68 8.14
CA LEU A 135 -16.44 -0.27 6.73
C LEU A 135 -15.22 -0.74 5.94
N VAL A 136 -14.03 -0.64 6.52
CA VAL A 136 -12.81 -1.18 5.90
C VAL A 136 -12.97 -2.68 5.68
N THR A 137 -13.36 -3.40 6.70
CA THR A 137 -13.63 -4.84 6.62
C THR A 137 -14.62 -5.18 5.50
N LEU A 138 -15.67 -4.35 5.29
CA LEU A 138 -16.60 -4.53 4.17
C LEU A 138 -15.90 -4.38 2.81
N ALA A 139 -14.97 -3.42 2.68
CA ALA A 139 -14.23 -3.20 1.43
C ALA A 139 -13.28 -4.36 1.13
N ASP A 140 -12.52 -4.81 2.14
CA ASP A 140 -11.58 -5.93 2.02
C ASP A 140 -12.30 -7.20 1.54
N TYR A 141 -13.30 -7.65 2.27
CA TYR A 141 -14.05 -8.86 1.93
C TYR A 141 -14.80 -8.75 0.60
N ALA A 142 -15.43 -7.60 0.32
CA ALA A 142 -16.16 -7.41 -0.92
C ALA A 142 -15.23 -7.35 -2.14
N ALA A 143 -14.06 -6.71 -2.02
CA ALA A 143 -13.05 -6.70 -3.08
C ALA A 143 -12.52 -8.11 -3.36
N GLN A 144 -12.20 -8.90 -2.31
CA GLN A 144 -11.76 -10.28 -2.50
C GLN A 144 -12.84 -11.13 -3.17
N ALA A 145 -14.10 -11.05 -2.70
CA ALA A 145 -15.20 -11.83 -3.26
C ALA A 145 -15.43 -11.50 -4.74
N VAL A 146 -15.45 -10.23 -5.13
CA VAL A 146 -15.71 -9.83 -6.52
C VAL A 146 -14.58 -10.21 -7.45
N ILE A 147 -13.33 -10.13 -7.00
CA ILE A 147 -12.16 -10.58 -7.79
C ILE A 147 -12.21 -12.10 -7.97
N ALA A 148 -12.46 -12.85 -6.90
CA ALA A 148 -12.62 -14.30 -6.97
C ALA A 148 -13.80 -14.71 -7.88
N TRP A 149 -14.90 -13.96 -7.84
CA TRP A 149 -16.04 -14.17 -8.75
C TRP A 149 -15.62 -13.94 -10.21
N ARG A 150 -14.98 -12.80 -10.51
CA ARG A 150 -14.62 -12.46 -11.90
C ARG A 150 -13.65 -13.47 -12.49
N ILE A 151 -12.63 -13.86 -11.77
CA ILE A 151 -11.67 -14.88 -12.22
C ILE A 151 -12.38 -16.22 -12.41
N GLY A 152 -13.25 -16.58 -11.47
CA GLY A 152 -13.99 -17.84 -11.50
C GLY A 152 -14.96 -18.02 -12.67
N GLN A 153 -15.37 -16.94 -13.38
CA GLN A 153 -16.18 -17.03 -14.60
C GLN A 153 -15.39 -17.69 -15.75
N ASP A 154 -14.08 -17.49 -15.79
CA ASP A 154 -13.19 -18.02 -16.82
C ASP A 154 -12.35 -19.21 -16.33
N GLU A 155 -12.00 -19.24 -15.05
CA GLU A 155 -11.15 -20.22 -14.38
C GLU A 155 -11.85 -20.78 -13.12
N PRO A 156 -12.86 -21.68 -13.25
CA PRO A 156 -13.63 -22.15 -12.11
C PRO A 156 -12.81 -22.92 -11.07
N ASP A 157 -11.78 -23.64 -11.52
CA ASP A 157 -10.88 -24.45 -10.68
C ASP A 157 -9.62 -23.68 -10.22
N MET A 158 -9.64 -22.33 -10.33
CA MET A 158 -8.49 -21.51 -9.96
C MET A 158 -8.01 -21.77 -8.54
N LYS A 159 -6.70 -21.84 -8.34
CA LYS A 159 -6.09 -21.73 -7.03
C LYS A 159 -5.95 -20.25 -6.69
N PHE A 160 -6.25 -19.90 -5.44
CA PHE A 160 -6.30 -18.50 -5.03
C PHE A 160 -5.74 -18.32 -3.62
N LEU A 161 -4.82 -17.40 -3.46
CA LEU A 161 -4.18 -17.03 -2.22
C LEU A 161 -4.55 -15.59 -1.90
N GLY A 162 -5.44 -15.36 -0.95
CA GLY A 162 -5.87 -14.05 -0.53
C GLY A 162 -5.50 -13.75 0.92
N GLU A 163 -5.63 -12.50 1.29
CA GLU A 163 -5.44 -12.07 2.68
C GLU A 163 -6.60 -12.49 3.57
N GLU A 164 -7.86 -12.43 3.05
CA GLU A 164 -9.07 -12.61 3.82
C GLU A 164 -9.62 -14.04 3.77
N ASP A 165 -10.32 -14.44 4.85
CA ASP A 165 -11.14 -15.66 4.94
C ASP A 165 -12.51 -15.36 5.56
N ALA A 166 -13.49 -16.21 5.32
CA ALA A 166 -14.85 -16.00 5.80
C ALA A 166 -15.12 -16.53 7.23
N ASP A 167 -14.12 -17.06 7.94
CA ASP A 167 -14.33 -17.74 9.22
C ASP A 167 -15.01 -16.84 10.26
N ALA A 168 -14.57 -15.59 10.36
CA ALA A 168 -15.15 -14.61 11.29
C ALA A 168 -16.60 -14.22 10.91
N LEU A 169 -16.94 -14.24 9.63
CA LEU A 169 -18.27 -13.92 9.12
C LEU A 169 -19.26 -15.08 9.36
N VAL A 170 -18.83 -16.29 9.04
CA VAL A 170 -19.66 -17.49 9.13
C VAL A 170 -19.86 -17.91 10.60
N ASN A 171 -18.80 -17.84 11.41
CA ASN A 171 -18.82 -18.28 12.80
C ASN A 171 -19.14 -17.15 13.79
N GLY A 172 -19.29 -15.91 13.34
CA GLY A 172 -19.54 -14.72 14.15
C GLY A 172 -20.97 -14.52 14.64
N GLY A 173 -21.85 -15.54 14.53
CA GLY A 173 -23.25 -15.47 14.96
C GLY A 173 -24.06 -14.48 14.13
N GLU A 174 -25.03 -13.80 14.75
CA GLU A 174 -25.90 -12.84 14.01
C GLU A 174 -25.12 -11.58 13.56
N ASP A 175 -24.12 -11.14 14.30
CA ASP A 175 -23.30 -9.99 13.90
C ASP A 175 -22.47 -10.33 12.65
N GLY A 176 -21.88 -11.53 12.57
CA GLY A 176 -21.15 -12.00 11.41
C GLY A 176 -22.05 -12.11 10.17
N LYS A 177 -23.25 -12.67 10.32
CA LYS A 177 -24.23 -12.75 9.24
C LYS A 177 -24.70 -11.38 8.75
N GLU A 178 -24.89 -10.42 9.64
CA GLU A 178 -25.26 -9.05 9.26
C GLU A 178 -24.15 -8.37 8.45
N VAL A 179 -22.89 -8.59 8.82
CA VAL A 179 -21.74 -8.10 8.05
C VAL A 179 -21.68 -8.78 6.69
N LEU A 180 -21.88 -10.11 6.63
CA LEU A 180 -21.88 -10.87 5.38
C LEU A 180 -22.99 -10.40 4.41
N ARG A 181 -24.22 -10.13 4.91
CA ARG A 181 -25.29 -9.55 4.09
C ARG A 181 -24.91 -8.21 3.47
N LYS A 182 -24.22 -7.36 4.21
CA LYS A 182 -23.73 -6.05 3.69
C LYS A 182 -22.66 -6.25 2.63
N ILE A 183 -21.75 -7.19 2.84
CA ILE A 183 -20.73 -7.57 1.85
C ILE A 183 -21.40 -8.10 0.58
N ALA A 184 -22.35 -9.03 0.71
CA ALA A 184 -23.07 -9.60 -0.42
C ALA A 184 -23.86 -8.53 -1.22
N ALA A 185 -24.44 -7.55 -0.54
CA ALA A 185 -25.08 -6.43 -1.21
C ALA A 185 -24.10 -5.58 -2.03
N LEU A 186 -22.92 -5.27 -1.48
CA LEU A 186 -21.86 -4.52 -2.20
C LEU A 186 -21.32 -5.29 -3.40
N VAL A 187 -21.07 -6.59 -3.22
CA VAL A 187 -20.58 -7.49 -4.28
C VAL A 187 -21.58 -7.56 -5.42
N ASN A 188 -22.85 -7.86 -5.13
CA ASN A 188 -23.90 -7.96 -6.14
C ASN A 188 -24.10 -6.64 -6.88
N GLU A 189 -24.13 -5.51 -6.18
CA GLU A 189 -24.24 -4.19 -6.79
C GLU A 189 -23.09 -3.91 -7.75
N ALA A 190 -21.86 -4.21 -7.34
CA ALA A 190 -20.68 -4.01 -8.18
C ALA A 190 -20.71 -4.93 -9.40
N ILE A 191 -21.03 -6.21 -9.24
CA ILE A 191 -21.16 -7.16 -10.34
C ILE A 191 -22.20 -6.66 -11.36
N HIS A 192 -23.42 -6.32 -10.90
CA HIS A 192 -24.46 -5.85 -11.82
C HIS A 192 -24.16 -4.54 -12.53
N SER A 193 -23.29 -3.69 -11.96
CA SER A 193 -22.86 -2.46 -12.65
C SER A 193 -21.99 -2.73 -13.86
N PHE A 194 -21.26 -3.84 -13.91
CA PHE A 194 -20.43 -4.28 -15.04
C PHE A 194 -21.10 -5.37 -15.88
N TYR A 195 -21.88 -6.22 -15.23
CA TYR A 195 -22.53 -7.41 -15.80
C TYR A 195 -24.01 -7.43 -15.40
N PRO A 196 -24.88 -6.63 -16.07
CA PRO A 196 -26.30 -6.48 -15.66
C PRO A 196 -27.09 -7.78 -15.63
N ASP A 197 -26.71 -8.74 -16.47
CA ASP A 197 -27.38 -10.04 -16.58
C ASP A 197 -26.78 -11.12 -15.66
N ALA A 198 -25.80 -10.79 -14.81
CA ALA A 198 -25.19 -11.73 -13.91
C ALA A 198 -26.20 -12.22 -12.85
N LYS A 199 -26.11 -13.51 -12.50
CA LYS A 199 -26.92 -14.06 -11.41
C LYS A 199 -26.56 -13.37 -10.09
N GLN A 200 -27.60 -13.00 -9.32
CA GLN A 200 -27.40 -12.52 -7.96
C GLN A 200 -26.85 -13.64 -7.06
N LEU A 201 -25.80 -13.34 -6.32
CA LEU A 201 -25.15 -14.25 -5.38
C LEU A 201 -25.85 -14.20 -4.02
N SER A 202 -26.02 -15.36 -3.40
CA SER A 202 -26.43 -15.50 -2.00
C SER A 202 -25.27 -15.16 -1.05
N ASP A 203 -25.58 -14.96 0.23
CA ASP A 203 -24.59 -14.74 1.28
C ASP A 203 -23.58 -15.91 1.36
N ASP A 204 -24.07 -17.16 1.26
CA ASP A 204 -23.21 -18.35 1.29
C ASP A 204 -22.30 -18.45 0.06
N GLU A 205 -22.78 -18.07 -1.13
CA GLU A 205 -21.96 -18.02 -2.34
C GLU A 205 -20.86 -16.96 -2.20
N VAL A 206 -21.16 -15.80 -1.60
CA VAL A 206 -20.17 -14.76 -1.34
C VAL A 206 -19.15 -15.20 -0.29
N ALA A 207 -19.58 -15.86 0.79
CA ALA A 207 -18.66 -16.44 1.77
C ALA A 207 -17.70 -17.46 1.13
N ALA A 208 -18.22 -18.33 0.25
CA ALA A 208 -17.41 -19.30 -0.47
C ALA A 208 -16.39 -18.66 -1.42
N LEU A 209 -16.72 -17.51 -2.02
CA LEU A 209 -15.77 -16.73 -2.84
C LEU A 209 -14.64 -16.13 -2.00
N ILE A 210 -14.96 -15.60 -0.81
CA ILE A 210 -13.95 -15.09 0.14
C ILE A 210 -13.02 -16.23 0.56
N ASP A 211 -13.57 -17.40 0.90
CA ASP A 211 -12.83 -18.57 1.36
C ASP A 211 -11.87 -19.18 0.31
N LYS A 212 -12.03 -18.83 -0.96
CA LYS A 212 -11.02 -19.17 -1.97
C LYS A 212 -9.62 -18.58 -1.60
N GLY A 213 -9.57 -17.49 -0.82
CA GLY A 213 -8.33 -16.89 -0.32
C GLY A 213 -7.48 -17.78 0.60
N LYS A 214 -8.02 -18.90 1.08
CA LYS A 214 -7.32 -19.85 1.98
C LYS A 214 -6.23 -20.70 1.30
N GLY A 215 -5.91 -20.47 0.04
CA GLY A 215 -4.83 -21.18 -0.64
C GLY A 215 -3.47 -20.97 0.01
N GLU A 216 -2.61 -21.98 -0.11
CA GLU A 216 -1.28 -21.97 0.51
C GLU A 216 -0.19 -21.42 -0.42
N GLY A 217 -0.47 -21.22 -1.70
CA GLY A 217 0.55 -20.90 -2.70
C GLY A 217 1.51 -22.06 -2.95
N GLY A 218 2.71 -21.74 -3.38
CA GLY A 218 3.75 -22.75 -3.63
C GLY A 218 4.33 -22.69 -5.05
N PRO A 219 5.28 -23.59 -5.39
CA PRO A 219 6.00 -23.53 -6.65
C PRO A 219 5.25 -24.16 -7.82
N GLU A 220 4.21 -24.96 -7.57
CA GLU A 220 3.58 -25.81 -8.60
C GLU A 220 2.26 -25.28 -9.10
N GLY A 221 2.09 -25.24 -10.42
CA GLY A 221 0.87 -24.86 -11.11
C GLY A 221 0.60 -23.37 -11.06
N ARG A 222 -0.64 -23.03 -11.44
CA ARG A 222 -1.08 -21.62 -11.53
C ARG A 222 -1.92 -21.25 -10.31
N HIS A 223 -1.65 -20.08 -9.74
CA HIS A 223 -2.48 -19.52 -8.68
C HIS A 223 -2.43 -17.99 -8.65
N TRP A 224 -3.57 -17.40 -8.29
CA TRP A 224 -3.70 -15.98 -8.09
C TRP A 224 -3.32 -15.60 -6.66
N ILE A 225 -2.69 -14.44 -6.51
CA ILE A 225 -2.29 -13.85 -5.22
C ILE A 225 -2.97 -12.49 -5.11
N LEU A 226 -3.67 -12.24 -4.00
CA LEU A 226 -4.44 -11.01 -3.81
C LEU A 226 -4.24 -10.40 -2.43
N ASP A 227 -3.95 -9.10 -2.42
CA ASP A 227 -4.27 -8.18 -1.32
C ASP A 227 -5.46 -7.31 -1.74
N PRO A 228 -6.64 -7.48 -1.15
CA PRO A 228 -7.85 -6.79 -1.59
C PRO A 228 -7.84 -5.29 -1.29
N VAL A 229 -7.23 -4.86 -0.17
CA VAL A 229 -7.06 -3.43 0.19
C VAL A 229 -5.73 -3.23 0.92
N ASP A 230 -4.63 -3.32 0.18
CA ASP A 230 -3.31 -2.99 0.73
C ASP A 230 -3.24 -1.51 1.14
N GLY A 231 -2.80 -1.29 2.36
CA GLY A 231 -2.74 0.05 2.93
C GLY A 231 -4.04 0.46 3.62
N THR A 232 -4.68 -0.42 4.38
CA THR A 232 -5.92 -0.23 5.14
C THR A 232 -5.95 1.10 5.90
N LEU A 233 -4.85 1.51 6.52
CA LEU A 233 -4.77 2.79 7.23
C LEU A 233 -4.83 3.99 6.27
N GLY A 234 -4.23 3.90 5.10
CA GLY A 234 -4.33 4.89 4.03
C GLY A 234 -5.77 5.00 3.54
N PHE A 235 -6.41 3.84 3.31
CA PHE A 235 -7.80 3.77 2.90
C PHE A 235 -8.73 4.52 3.86
N VAL A 236 -8.64 4.25 5.18
CA VAL A 236 -9.43 4.93 6.22
C VAL A 236 -9.20 6.45 6.22
N ARG A 237 -8.00 6.89 5.91
CA ARG A 237 -7.63 8.30 5.93
C ARG A 237 -7.98 9.06 4.64
N GLY A 238 -8.48 8.37 3.63
CA GLY A 238 -8.69 8.94 2.30
C GLY A 238 -7.40 9.19 1.53
N ASP A 239 -6.36 8.43 1.88
CA ASP A 239 -5.02 8.48 1.33
C ASP A 239 -4.78 7.33 0.33
N GLN A 240 -3.52 7.08 -0.04
CA GLN A 240 -3.15 6.01 -0.97
C GLN A 240 -3.45 4.63 -0.40
N TYR A 241 -4.00 3.78 -1.23
CA TYR A 241 -4.21 2.35 -1.02
C TYR A 241 -4.15 1.64 -2.38
N ALA A 242 -4.02 0.33 -2.37
CA ALA A 242 -4.02 -0.46 -3.60
C ALA A 242 -4.91 -1.69 -3.50
N ILE A 243 -5.42 -2.14 -4.64
CA ILE A 243 -5.97 -3.49 -4.84
C ILE A 243 -4.91 -4.23 -5.63
N ALA A 244 -4.25 -5.22 -5.05
CA ALA A 244 -3.06 -5.82 -5.61
C ALA A 244 -3.27 -7.29 -5.97
N LEU A 245 -3.39 -7.57 -7.26
CA LEU A 245 -3.61 -8.90 -7.84
C LEU A 245 -2.40 -9.34 -8.65
N ALA A 246 -1.93 -10.57 -8.47
CA ALA A 246 -0.86 -11.16 -9.26
C ALA A 246 -1.21 -12.59 -9.66
N LEU A 247 -0.60 -13.09 -10.73
CA LEU A 247 -0.66 -14.48 -11.17
C LEU A 247 0.74 -15.09 -11.12
N MET A 248 0.84 -16.22 -10.46
CA MET A 248 1.98 -17.14 -10.56
C MET A 248 1.65 -18.30 -11.50
N ASP A 249 2.65 -18.73 -12.26
CA ASP A 249 2.60 -19.93 -13.09
C ASP A 249 3.93 -20.67 -12.93
N GLU A 250 3.88 -21.90 -12.39
CA GLU A 250 5.04 -22.77 -12.11
C GLU A 250 6.14 -22.06 -11.29
N GLY A 251 5.75 -21.37 -10.24
CA GLY A 251 6.65 -20.71 -9.30
C GLY A 251 7.13 -19.31 -9.71
N GLU A 252 6.77 -18.84 -10.90
CA GLU A 252 7.19 -17.55 -11.44
C GLU A 252 6.04 -16.53 -11.44
N LEU A 253 6.32 -15.27 -11.09
CA LEU A 253 5.38 -14.18 -11.30
C LEU A 253 5.27 -13.86 -12.78
N VAL A 254 4.08 -14.01 -13.36
CA VAL A 254 3.85 -13.84 -14.80
C VAL A 254 2.94 -12.68 -15.15
N LEU A 255 2.11 -12.23 -14.19
CA LEU A 255 1.21 -11.10 -14.38
C LEU A 255 1.00 -10.37 -13.05
N GLY A 256 0.84 -9.04 -13.12
CA GLY A 256 0.39 -8.20 -12.03
C GLY A 256 -0.64 -7.19 -12.51
N ALA A 257 -1.66 -6.97 -11.70
CA ALA A 257 -2.64 -5.91 -11.87
C ALA A 257 -2.82 -5.17 -10.53
N MET A 258 -2.64 -3.85 -10.52
CA MET A 258 -2.74 -3.07 -9.30
C MET A 258 -3.63 -1.85 -9.49
N GLY A 259 -4.77 -1.85 -8.83
CA GLY A 259 -5.66 -0.70 -8.75
C GLY A 259 -5.13 0.30 -7.74
N CYS A 260 -4.98 1.55 -8.16
CA CYS A 260 -4.56 2.67 -7.32
C CYS A 260 -5.60 3.80 -7.42
N PRO A 261 -6.78 3.67 -6.79
CA PRO A 261 -7.89 4.60 -7.02
C PRO A 261 -7.62 6.05 -6.59
N ASN A 262 -6.72 6.25 -5.63
CA ASN A 262 -6.34 7.58 -5.15
C ASN A 262 -5.04 8.12 -5.77
N MET A 263 -4.40 7.35 -6.64
CA MET A 263 -3.16 7.80 -7.27
C MET A 263 -3.46 8.90 -8.30
N PRO A 264 -2.78 10.06 -8.26
CA PRO A 264 -2.98 11.10 -9.26
C PRO A 264 -2.51 10.63 -10.64
N LYS A 265 -3.14 11.13 -11.69
CA LYS A 265 -2.81 10.76 -13.08
C LYS A 265 -1.40 11.17 -13.49
N THR A 266 -0.88 12.25 -12.93
CA THR A 266 0.48 12.76 -13.17
C THR A 266 1.27 12.81 -11.87
N GLY A 267 2.58 12.52 -11.92
CA GLY A 267 3.46 12.49 -10.76
C GLY A 267 3.65 13.82 -10.03
N ASP A 268 3.32 14.94 -10.68
CA ASP A 268 3.49 16.29 -10.14
C ASP A 268 2.73 16.56 -8.82
N VAL A 269 1.87 15.64 -8.43
CA VAL A 269 0.99 15.81 -7.27
C VAL A 269 1.44 14.98 -6.06
N LEU A 270 2.46 14.16 -6.20
CA LEU A 270 3.07 13.47 -5.04
C LEU A 270 3.92 14.41 -4.18
N GLU A 271 4.06 15.68 -4.57
CA GLU A 271 4.70 16.74 -3.77
C GLU A 271 3.93 17.18 -2.51
N PHE A 272 2.93 16.41 -2.08
CA PHE A 272 2.21 16.63 -0.80
C PHE A 272 3.04 16.36 0.45
N ASP A 273 4.35 16.39 0.34
CA ASP A 273 5.27 16.06 1.43
C ASP A 273 5.15 16.98 2.65
N ASP A 274 4.78 18.25 2.43
CA ASP A 274 4.61 19.20 3.55
C ASP A 274 3.37 18.90 4.41
N ALA A 275 2.29 18.37 3.85
CA ALA A 275 1.10 18.03 4.61
C ALA A 275 1.33 16.81 5.53
N TYR A 276 2.10 15.83 5.09
CA TYR A 276 2.51 14.67 5.89
C TYR A 276 3.54 15.03 6.96
N SER A 277 4.47 15.92 6.65
CA SER A 277 5.49 16.40 7.59
C SER A 277 4.87 17.10 8.81
N TYR A 278 3.71 17.71 8.65
CA TYR A 278 2.96 18.36 9.74
C TYR A 278 1.93 17.44 10.41
N GLY A 279 1.85 16.16 10.04
CA GLY A 279 0.90 15.20 10.63
C GLY A 279 -0.55 15.43 10.22
N PHE A 280 -0.81 16.21 9.19
CA PHE A 280 -2.14 16.42 8.65
C PHE A 280 -2.50 15.30 7.68
N SER A 281 -3.65 14.67 7.88
CA SER A 281 -4.19 13.73 6.89
C SER A 281 -4.68 14.48 5.65
N PRO A 282 -4.72 13.88 4.46
CA PRO A 282 -5.36 14.47 3.27
C PRO A 282 -6.78 14.96 3.52
N ARG A 283 -7.51 14.29 4.42
CA ARG A 283 -8.84 14.71 4.91
C ARG A 283 -8.79 16.06 5.64
N THR A 284 -7.76 16.27 6.47
CA THR A 284 -7.55 17.54 7.18
C THR A 284 -7.18 18.64 6.21
N VAL A 285 -6.29 18.35 5.26
CA VAL A 285 -5.91 19.29 4.20
C VAL A 285 -7.10 19.62 3.29
N SER A 286 -7.88 18.63 2.89
CA SER A 286 -9.10 18.85 2.10
C SER A 286 -10.12 19.72 2.83
N LYS A 287 -10.31 19.54 4.15
CA LYS A 287 -11.17 20.40 4.97
C LYS A 287 -10.62 21.82 5.11
N MET A 288 -9.30 21.98 5.25
CA MET A 288 -8.65 23.30 5.30
C MET A 288 -8.80 24.06 3.99
N LEU A 289 -8.64 23.37 2.85
CA LEU A 289 -8.79 23.94 1.52
C LEU A 289 -10.27 24.22 1.16
N ALA A 290 -11.22 23.43 1.68
CA ALA A 290 -12.66 23.66 1.46
C ALA A 290 -13.19 24.92 2.17
N GLY A 291 -12.48 25.47 3.15
CA GLY A 291 -12.80 26.72 3.84
C GLY A 291 -12.37 28.00 3.11
N GLY A 292 -11.63 27.90 2.02
CA GLY A 292 -11.13 29.03 1.25
C GLY A 292 -11.13 28.77 -0.24
N SER A 293 -12.11 29.34 -0.95
CA SER A 293 -12.21 29.41 -2.41
C SER A 293 -12.22 28.07 -3.15
N SER A 294 -13.34 27.78 -3.80
CA SER A 294 -13.59 26.62 -4.64
C SER A 294 -12.76 26.64 -5.93
N ALA A 295 -11.47 26.42 -5.84
CA ALA A 295 -10.76 25.81 -6.96
C ALA A 295 -11.25 24.37 -6.99
N LYS A 296 -12.13 24.02 -7.93
CA LYS A 296 -12.39 22.66 -8.34
C LYS A 296 -11.02 22.09 -8.76
N MET A 297 -10.36 21.40 -7.85
CA MET A 297 -9.32 20.48 -8.23
C MET A 297 -10.04 19.31 -8.90
N ASP A 298 -10.21 19.35 -10.21
CA ASP A 298 -10.53 18.19 -11.02
C ASP A 298 -9.29 17.28 -11.00
N TRP A 299 -9.15 16.59 -9.84
CA TRP A 299 -8.17 15.54 -9.70
C TRP A 299 -8.62 14.38 -10.57
N TYR A 300 -8.05 14.27 -11.74
CA TYR A 300 -8.06 13.01 -12.47
C TYR A 300 -7.24 12.02 -11.67
N LYS A 301 -7.88 11.37 -10.71
CA LYS A 301 -7.29 10.34 -9.86
C LYS A 301 -7.79 8.98 -10.28
N GLY A 302 -6.98 7.99 -9.97
CA GLY A 302 -7.30 6.59 -10.18
C GLY A 302 -6.71 6.05 -11.47
N CYS A 303 -5.93 5.00 -11.30
CA CYS A 303 -5.39 4.21 -12.40
C CYS A 303 -5.31 2.73 -12.01
N VAL A 304 -5.22 1.87 -13.01
CA VAL A 304 -4.86 0.46 -12.86
C VAL A 304 -3.58 0.23 -13.63
N PHE A 305 -2.58 -0.26 -12.93
CA PHE A 305 -1.37 -0.79 -13.58
C PHE A 305 -1.61 -2.23 -13.97
N THR A 306 -1.09 -2.64 -15.13
CA THR A 306 -0.97 -4.05 -15.50
C THR A 306 0.42 -4.31 -16.05
N ALA A 307 0.97 -5.48 -15.75
CA ALA A 307 2.21 -5.97 -16.32
C ALA A 307 2.08 -7.45 -16.64
N VAL A 308 2.60 -7.85 -17.79
CA VAL A 308 2.73 -9.25 -18.20
C VAL A 308 4.17 -9.49 -18.54
N ARG A 309 4.72 -10.59 -18.06
CA ARG A 309 6.12 -10.95 -18.27
C ARG A 309 6.51 -10.87 -19.74
N GLY A 310 7.51 -10.02 -20.04
CA GLY A 310 8.02 -9.76 -21.38
C GLY A 310 7.19 -8.77 -22.22
N ASN A 311 6.13 -8.16 -21.68
CA ASN A 311 5.28 -7.22 -22.42
C ASN A 311 5.37 -5.77 -21.90
N GLY A 312 5.98 -5.58 -20.74
CA GLY A 312 6.14 -4.29 -20.09
C GLY A 312 4.97 -3.91 -19.18
N CYS A 313 5.10 -2.76 -18.53
CA CYS A 313 4.12 -2.22 -17.59
C CYS A 313 3.27 -1.13 -18.25
N TRP A 314 1.95 -1.18 -17.99
CA TRP A 314 0.96 -0.29 -18.62
C TRP A 314 0.02 0.30 -17.58
N ILE A 315 -0.46 1.52 -17.84
CA ILE A 315 -1.46 2.19 -17.02
C ILE A 315 -2.77 2.35 -17.80
N TRP A 316 -3.86 2.06 -17.12
CA TRP A 316 -5.23 2.18 -17.60
C TRP A 316 -6.02 3.13 -16.70
N PRO A 317 -7.08 3.80 -17.21
CA PRO A 317 -8.05 4.45 -16.33
C PRO A 317 -8.78 3.41 -15.48
N THR A 318 -9.15 3.79 -14.24
CA THR A 318 -9.92 2.93 -13.34
C THR A 318 -11.31 2.63 -13.92
N SER A 319 -11.98 3.65 -14.47
CA SER A 319 -13.29 3.46 -15.09
C SER A 319 -13.15 2.94 -16.52
N PRO A 320 -13.89 1.86 -16.91
CA PRO A 320 -13.95 1.38 -18.29
C PRO A 320 -14.63 2.34 -19.24
N ASP A 321 -15.48 3.26 -18.74
CA ASP A 321 -16.18 4.27 -19.54
C ASP A 321 -15.23 5.33 -20.11
N ILE A 322 -14.07 5.48 -19.52
CA ILE A 322 -13.03 6.39 -19.99
C ILE A 322 -12.32 5.73 -21.18
N LYS A 323 -12.69 6.12 -22.38
CA LYS A 323 -12.06 5.65 -23.63
C LYS A 323 -10.66 6.27 -23.80
N ALA A 324 -9.76 5.95 -22.87
CA ALA A 324 -8.35 6.33 -22.98
C ALA A 324 -7.53 5.09 -23.40
N ASN A 325 -6.60 5.30 -24.32
CA ASN A 325 -5.63 4.26 -24.64
C ASN A 325 -4.73 4.03 -23.40
N PRO A 326 -4.34 2.77 -23.15
CA PRO A 326 -3.34 2.49 -22.12
C PRO A 326 -2.02 3.19 -22.44
N THR A 327 -1.30 3.55 -21.40
CA THR A 327 0.01 4.20 -21.52
C THR A 327 1.08 3.26 -20.99
N LYS A 328 2.09 2.96 -21.81
CA LYS A 328 3.26 2.20 -21.35
C LYS A 328 4.09 3.08 -20.41
N VAL A 329 4.54 2.51 -19.29
CA VAL A 329 5.38 3.20 -18.31
C VAL A 329 6.71 2.50 -18.15
N GLN A 330 7.70 3.26 -17.68
CA GLN A 330 9.05 2.80 -17.42
C GLN A 330 9.57 3.46 -16.15
N VAL A 331 10.47 2.76 -15.46
CA VAL A 331 11.20 3.33 -14.33
C VAL A 331 12.02 4.55 -14.77
N SER A 332 12.39 5.39 -13.81
CA SER A 332 13.21 6.57 -14.05
C SER A 332 14.53 6.22 -14.73
N SER A 333 14.98 7.09 -15.64
CA SER A 333 16.31 7.05 -16.23
C SER A 333 17.37 7.75 -15.38
N GLU A 334 17.01 8.25 -14.18
CA GLU A 334 17.96 8.89 -13.28
C GLU A 334 19.02 7.87 -12.82
N PHE A 335 20.28 8.26 -12.90
CA PHE A 335 21.42 7.43 -12.52
C PHE A 335 22.32 8.12 -11.48
N GLU A 336 22.07 9.39 -11.16
CA GLU A 336 22.79 10.14 -10.14
C GLU A 336 22.05 10.01 -8.79
N PRO A 337 22.60 9.29 -7.80
CA PRO A 337 21.90 9.05 -6.53
C PRO A 337 21.47 10.34 -5.81
N GLN A 338 22.28 11.40 -5.91
CA GLN A 338 22.02 12.68 -5.25
C GLN A 338 20.72 13.34 -5.72
N LYS A 339 20.30 13.06 -6.95
CA LYS A 339 19.06 13.57 -7.55
C LYS A 339 17.89 12.66 -7.33
N ALA A 340 18.14 11.42 -6.86
CA ALA A 340 17.11 10.41 -6.71
C ALA A 340 16.07 10.82 -5.66
N ARG A 341 14.82 10.56 -5.96
CA ARG A 341 13.70 10.64 -5.04
C ARG A 341 13.34 9.24 -4.58
N PHE A 342 13.39 9.01 -3.28
CA PHE A 342 13.04 7.70 -2.75
C PHE A 342 11.70 7.71 -2.02
N CYS A 343 11.01 6.58 -2.05
CA CYS A 343 9.80 6.38 -1.27
C CYS A 343 9.99 5.28 -0.22
N GLU A 344 9.27 5.45 0.89
CA GLU A 344 9.28 4.53 2.03
C GLU A 344 7.89 4.41 2.67
N PRO A 345 7.63 3.39 3.50
CA PRO A 345 6.37 3.30 4.24
C PRO A 345 6.12 4.50 5.16
N VAL A 346 4.88 4.98 5.21
CA VAL A 346 4.44 6.07 6.11
C VAL A 346 4.66 5.70 7.58
N MET A 347 4.35 4.46 7.93
CA MET A 347 4.38 4.00 9.32
C MET A 347 5.77 3.47 9.71
N LYS A 348 6.39 4.11 10.72
CA LYS A 348 7.66 3.64 11.31
C LYS A 348 7.63 2.21 11.85
N ALA A 349 6.43 1.69 12.14
CA ALA A 349 6.25 0.30 12.56
C ALA A 349 6.57 -0.70 11.44
N ASN A 350 6.37 -0.28 10.17
CA ASN A 350 6.52 -1.14 8.99
C ASN A 350 7.92 -1.07 8.35
N SER A 351 8.73 -0.09 8.75
CA SER A 351 10.09 0.09 8.20
C SER A 351 10.96 0.93 9.13
N SER A 352 12.25 0.63 9.20
CA SER A 352 13.22 1.44 9.91
C SER A 352 13.56 2.70 9.11
N GLN A 353 12.80 3.77 9.32
CA GLN A 353 13.05 5.07 8.66
C GLN A 353 14.42 5.66 9.02
N GLY A 354 14.97 5.34 10.21
CA GLY A 354 16.33 5.74 10.56
C GLY A 354 17.39 5.05 9.71
N PHE A 355 17.21 3.76 9.41
CA PHE A 355 18.09 3.03 8.53
C PHE A 355 17.96 3.51 7.08
N THR A 356 16.73 3.75 6.59
CA THR A 356 16.49 4.35 5.27
C THR A 356 17.20 5.69 5.13
N ALA A 357 17.15 6.55 6.16
CA ALA A 357 17.85 7.82 6.18
C ALA A 357 19.38 7.64 6.10
N SER A 358 19.95 6.68 6.84
CA SER A 358 21.39 6.37 6.77
C SER A 358 21.80 5.92 5.37
N VAL A 359 20.99 5.10 4.69
CA VAL A 359 21.24 4.69 3.30
C VAL A 359 21.19 5.89 2.36
N ALA A 360 20.19 6.77 2.54
CA ALA A 360 20.05 7.98 1.74
C ALA A 360 21.25 8.93 1.93
N ASP A 361 21.72 9.11 3.17
CA ASP A 361 22.92 9.91 3.48
C ASP A 361 24.17 9.33 2.82
N ASN A 362 24.37 8.00 2.86
CA ASN A 362 25.49 7.34 2.20
C ASN A 362 25.46 7.47 0.67
N LEU A 363 24.28 7.64 0.08
CA LEU A 363 24.09 7.92 -1.34
C LEU A 363 24.20 9.41 -1.69
N GLY A 364 24.20 10.29 -0.69
CA GLY A 364 24.15 11.74 -0.86
C GLY A 364 22.81 12.24 -1.38
N ILE A 365 21.71 11.53 -1.12
CA ILE A 365 20.35 11.95 -1.50
C ILE A 365 19.93 13.15 -0.64
N GLU A 366 19.66 14.28 -1.27
CA GLU A 366 19.25 15.52 -0.59
C GLU A 366 17.72 15.66 -0.50
N SER A 367 16.99 14.94 -1.34
CA SER A 367 15.52 14.99 -1.37
C SER A 367 14.92 14.34 -0.13
N LYS A 368 13.80 14.91 0.35
CA LYS A 368 13.01 14.26 1.40
C LYS A 368 12.35 12.99 0.86
N PRO A 369 12.16 11.94 1.70
CA PRO A 369 11.48 10.73 1.29
C PRO A 369 10.00 11.00 1.00
N LEU A 370 9.48 10.40 -0.07
CA LEU A 370 8.06 10.27 -0.29
C LEU A 370 7.52 9.16 0.61
N ARG A 371 6.61 9.50 1.52
CA ARG A 371 5.97 8.53 2.39
C ARG A 371 4.61 8.15 1.84
N ILE A 372 4.51 6.94 1.32
CA ILE A 372 3.34 6.43 0.62
C ILE A 372 2.84 5.17 1.33
N TYR A 373 1.52 5.04 1.49
CA TYR A 373 0.90 3.80 1.94
C TYR A 373 0.91 2.76 0.82
N SER A 374 0.80 1.48 1.17
CA SER A 374 0.56 0.35 0.26
C SER A 374 1.64 0.08 -0.80
N GLN A 375 1.33 -0.85 -1.67
CA GLN A 375 2.08 -1.18 -2.90
C GLN A 375 2.06 -0.05 -3.95
N VAL A 376 1.32 1.03 -3.73
CA VAL A 376 1.43 2.25 -4.55
C VAL A 376 2.88 2.74 -4.67
N LYS A 377 3.73 2.42 -3.69
CA LYS A 377 5.18 2.68 -3.75
C LYS A 377 5.85 2.02 -4.96
N TYR A 378 5.51 0.77 -5.26
CA TYR A 378 6.00 0.08 -6.47
C TYR A 378 5.46 0.74 -7.74
N GLY A 379 4.16 1.10 -7.75
CA GLY A 379 3.56 1.84 -8.86
C GLY A 379 4.24 3.19 -9.10
N SER A 380 4.64 3.87 -8.02
CA SER A 380 5.38 5.14 -8.11
C SER A 380 6.76 4.95 -8.73
N VAL A 381 7.46 3.86 -8.43
CA VAL A 381 8.75 3.52 -9.07
C VAL A 381 8.53 3.11 -10.53
N ALA A 382 7.55 2.24 -10.80
CA ALA A 382 7.26 1.78 -12.16
C ALA A 382 6.87 2.92 -13.11
N ARG A 383 6.26 4.01 -12.59
CA ARG A 383 5.83 5.20 -13.36
C ARG A 383 6.87 6.34 -13.33
N ALA A 384 8.01 6.17 -12.66
CA ALA A 384 9.04 7.18 -12.44
C ALA A 384 8.58 8.41 -11.61
N ASP A 385 7.56 8.28 -10.76
CA ASP A 385 7.21 9.30 -9.77
C ASP A 385 8.23 9.29 -8.60
N ALA A 386 8.81 8.13 -8.33
CA ALA A 386 9.95 7.92 -7.44
C ALA A 386 11.02 7.11 -8.16
N ASP A 387 12.28 7.28 -7.78
CA ASP A 387 13.41 6.59 -8.38
C ASP A 387 13.77 5.31 -7.62
N VAL A 388 13.49 5.29 -6.32
CA VAL A 388 13.88 4.22 -5.40
C VAL A 388 12.75 3.95 -4.40
N PHE A 389 12.48 2.67 -4.13
CA PHE A 389 11.69 2.23 -2.98
C PHE A 389 12.57 1.43 -2.03
N MET A 390 12.45 1.73 -0.74
CA MET A 390 13.15 1.02 0.33
C MET A 390 12.19 0.67 1.47
N LYS A 391 12.28 -0.58 1.97
CA LYS A 391 11.54 -1.06 3.14
C LYS A 391 12.45 -1.98 3.95
N PHE A 392 12.69 -1.64 5.21
CA PHE A 392 13.48 -2.45 6.15
C PHE A 392 12.62 -2.79 7.36
N PRO A 393 11.87 -3.92 7.32
CA PRO A 393 11.01 -4.35 8.41
C PRO A 393 11.82 -4.76 9.63
N LYS A 394 11.15 -4.92 10.78
CA LYS A 394 11.76 -5.50 11.96
C LYS A 394 12.10 -6.97 11.71
N ALA A 395 13.18 -7.45 12.32
CA ALA A 395 13.71 -8.80 12.11
C ALA A 395 12.68 -9.93 12.32
N GLU A 396 11.72 -9.72 13.24
CA GLU A 396 10.70 -10.73 13.55
C GLU A 396 9.48 -10.68 12.60
N TYR A 397 9.38 -9.66 11.77
CA TYR A 397 8.27 -9.50 10.84
C TYR A 397 8.54 -10.29 9.56
N ARG A 398 7.62 -11.17 9.20
CA ARG A 398 7.66 -11.91 7.94
C ARG A 398 6.73 -11.24 6.95
N GLU A 399 7.30 -10.77 5.84
CA GLU A 399 6.53 -10.16 4.76
C GLU A 399 5.65 -11.22 4.08
N LYS A 400 4.43 -10.83 3.78
CA LYS A 400 3.47 -11.68 3.10
C LYS A 400 3.60 -11.51 1.60
N VAL A 401 3.38 -12.57 0.84
CA VAL A 401 3.55 -12.55 -0.62
C VAL A 401 2.59 -11.56 -1.29
N TRP A 402 1.38 -11.40 -0.81
CA TRP A 402 0.39 -10.50 -1.38
C TRP A 402 0.72 -9.01 -1.17
N ASP A 403 1.49 -8.65 -0.15
CA ASP A 403 1.98 -7.28 0.08
C ASP A 403 3.00 -6.83 -0.99
N HIS A 404 3.45 -7.73 -1.88
CA HIS A 404 4.56 -7.45 -2.80
C HIS A 404 4.39 -7.98 -4.22
N ALA A 405 3.69 -9.11 -4.43
CA ALA A 405 3.70 -9.84 -5.69
C ALA A 405 3.32 -8.97 -6.90
N SER A 406 2.20 -8.23 -6.80
CA SER A 406 1.77 -7.34 -7.88
C SER A 406 2.79 -6.23 -8.14
N GLY A 407 3.26 -5.58 -7.06
CA GLY A 407 4.20 -4.47 -7.17
C GLY A 407 5.54 -4.85 -7.79
N VAL A 408 6.07 -6.03 -7.46
CA VAL A 408 7.36 -6.52 -7.97
C VAL A 408 7.34 -6.66 -9.48
N ILE A 409 6.37 -7.39 -10.03
CA ILE A 409 6.31 -7.58 -11.49
C ILE A 409 6.03 -6.27 -12.23
N LEU A 410 5.29 -5.32 -11.64
CA LEU A 410 5.11 -3.99 -12.25
C LEU A 410 6.44 -3.26 -12.42
N VAL A 411 7.30 -3.25 -11.40
CA VAL A 411 8.60 -2.59 -11.45
C VAL A 411 9.54 -3.31 -12.42
N GLU A 412 9.60 -4.64 -12.40
CA GLU A 412 10.45 -5.42 -13.29
C GLU A 412 10.07 -5.22 -14.76
N GLU A 413 8.77 -5.25 -15.08
CA GLU A 413 8.29 -5.04 -16.45
C GLU A 413 8.35 -3.56 -16.87
N ALA A 414 8.47 -2.62 -15.93
CA ALA A 414 8.82 -1.24 -16.22
C ALA A 414 10.33 -1.02 -16.43
N GLY A 415 11.15 -2.07 -16.37
CA GLY A 415 12.60 -2.03 -16.58
C GLY A 415 13.41 -1.77 -15.31
N GLY A 416 12.81 -1.92 -14.14
CA GLY A 416 13.48 -1.83 -12.84
C GLY A 416 13.99 -3.17 -12.34
N VAL A 417 14.61 -3.11 -11.15
CA VAL A 417 15.13 -4.27 -10.42
C VAL A 417 14.55 -4.26 -9.02
N VAL A 418 14.06 -5.43 -8.56
CA VAL A 418 13.57 -5.60 -7.19
C VAL A 418 14.32 -6.76 -6.54
N THR A 419 14.93 -6.52 -5.39
CA THR A 419 15.62 -7.54 -4.61
C THR A 419 15.32 -7.38 -3.12
N ASP A 420 15.70 -8.40 -2.36
CA ASP A 420 15.92 -8.19 -0.94
C ASP A 420 17.14 -7.29 -0.69
N ALA A 421 17.40 -6.96 0.56
CA ALA A 421 18.51 -6.12 0.93
C ALA A 421 19.89 -6.83 0.88
N GLY A 422 19.90 -8.14 0.61
CA GLY A 422 21.09 -8.93 0.27
C GLY A 422 21.40 -8.96 -1.23
N GLY A 423 20.49 -8.42 -2.06
CA GLY A 423 20.63 -8.43 -3.53
C GLY A 423 20.01 -9.64 -4.22
N THR A 424 19.26 -10.49 -3.49
CA THR A 424 18.61 -11.68 -4.05
C THR A 424 17.21 -11.31 -4.56
N PRO A 425 16.81 -11.72 -5.77
CA PRO A 425 15.42 -11.60 -6.24
C PRO A 425 14.42 -12.22 -5.25
N LEU A 426 13.23 -11.64 -5.14
CA LEU A 426 12.22 -12.13 -4.22
C LEU A 426 11.61 -13.44 -4.74
N ASP A 427 11.57 -14.47 -3.89
CA ASP A 427 11.01 -15.78 -4.21
C ASP A 427 9.58 -15.92 -3.66
N PHE A 428 8.60 -15.91 -4.56
CA PHE A 428 7.18 -16.05 -4.22
C PHE A 428 6.72 -17.51 -4.19
N SER A 429 7.58 -18.47 -4.52
CA SER A 429 7.25 -19.90 -4.57
C SER A 429 7.23 -20.59 -3.21
N LYS A 430 7.56 -19.89 -2.12
CA LYS A 430 7.66 -20.45 -0.75
C LYS A 430 6.34 -20.45 0.04
N GLY A 431 5.21 -20.18 -0.59
CA GLY A 431 3.91 -20.14 0.04
C GLY A 431 3.50 -18.72 0.45
N ARG A 432 2.90 -18.56 1.65
CA ARG A 432 2.28 -17.30 2.07
C ARG A 432 3.26 -16.21 2.50
N TYR A 433 4.54 -16.53 2.74
CA TYR A 433 5.53 -15.60 3.30
C TYR A 433 6.80 -15.56 2.47
N LEU A 434 7.37 -14.36 2.35
CA LEU A 434 8.68 -14.17 1.75
C LEU A 434 9.80 -14.52 2.74
N GLU A 435 10.88 -15.10 2.22
CA GLU A 435 12.14 -15.27 2.91
C GLU A 435 13.10 -14.18 2.41
N LEU A 436 13.39 -13.20 3.25
CA LEU A 436 14.13 -12.00 2.87
C LEU A 436 15.40 -11.83 3.71
N ASP A 437 16.47 -11.37 3.08
CA ASP A 437 17.58 -10.79 3.83
C ASP A 437 17.31 -9.32 4.15
N ARG A 438 16.76 -9.08 5.35
CA ARG A 438 16.66 -7.79 6.06
C ARG A 438 15.80 -6.69 5.42
N GLY A 439 15.31 -6.79 4.22
CA GLY A 439 14.50 -5.74 3.62
C GLY A 439 14.24 -5.91 2.14
N ILE A 440 13.59 -4.93 1.54
CA ILE A 440 13.25 -4.90 0.11
C ILE A 440 13.69 -3.57 -0.48
N VAL A 441 14.27 -3.62 -1.65
CA VAL A 441 14.69 -2.47 -2.45
C VAL A 441 14.25 -2.61 -3.90
N ALA A 442 13.79 -1.52 -4.48
CA ALA A 442 13.40 -1.46 -5.89
C ALA A 442 13.88 -0.14 -6.50
N ALA A 443 14.48 -0.21 -7.68
CA ALA A 443 15.01 0.94 -8.41
C ALA A 443 15.27 0.61 -9.88
N SER A 444 15.70 1.58 -10.69
CA SER A 444 16.34 1.31 -11.98
C SER A 444 17.64 0.52 -11.76
N ALA A 445 18.07 -0.27 -12.73
CA ALA A 445 19.29 -1.07 -12.61
C ALA A 445 20.52 -0.21 -12.28
N ALA A 446 20.61 0.99 -12.84
CA ALA A 446 21.74 1.91 -12.61
C ALA A 446 21.82 2.45 -11.17
N LEU A 447 20.66 2.67 -10.52
CA LEU A 447 20.59 3.08 -9.12
C LEU A 447 20.69 1.92 -8.16
N HIS A 448 20.16 0.75 -8.53
CA HIS A 448 20.10 -0.42 -7.66
C HIS A 448 21.47 -0.89 -7.20
N GLU A 449 22.47 -0.95 -8.09
CA GLU A 449 23.84 -1.32 -7.72
C GLU A 449 24.44 -0.38 -6.67
N LYS A 450 24.28 0.94 -6.87
CA LYS A 450 24.75 1.96 -5.92
C LYS A 450 24.01 1.88 -4.60
N LEU A 451 22.72 1.60 -4.65
CA LEU A 451 21.86 1.42 -3.48
C LEU A 451 22.33 0.23 -2.64
N MET A 452 22.66 -0.90 -3.25
CA MET A 452 23.18 -2.09 -2.54
C MET A 452 24.50 -1.80 -1.83
N GLN A 453 25.39 -1.03 -2.43
CA GLN A 453 26.64 -0.60 -1.80
C GLN A 453 26.37 0.30 -0.57
N ALA A 454 25.46 1.25 -0.68
CA ALA A 454 25.10 2.15 0.42
C ALA A 454 24.39 1.41 1.57
N ILE A 455 23.57 0.43 1.26
CA ILE A 455 22.92 -0.46 2.23
C ILE A 455 23.99 -1.22 3.04
N GLN A 456 24.96 -1.81 2.38
CA GLN A 456 26.06 -2.53 3.07
C GLN A 456 26.85 -1.60 3.99
N LEU A 457 27.23 -0.42 3.51
CA LEU A 457 27.92 0.59 4.34
C LEU A 457 27.12 1.02 5.56
N SER A 458 25.78 1.13 5.41
CA SER A 458 24.88 1.50 6.51
C SER A 458 24.81 0.42 7.59
N TRP A 459 24.87 -0.86 7.22
CA TRP A 459 24.94 -1.96 8.19
C TRP A 459 26.27 -2.05 8.91
N ASP A 460 27.36 -1.91 8.19
CA ASP A 460 28.70 -1.96 8.77
C ASP A 460 28.89 -0.83 9.79
N SER A 461 28.29 0.34 9.53
CA SER A 461 28.30 1.48 10.46
C SER A 461 27.39 1.27 11.68
N ALA A 462 26.30 0.51 11.55
CA ALA A 462 25.37 0.24 12.64
C ALA A 462 25.88 -0.88 13.58
N ALA A 463 26.85 -1.65 13.14
CA ALA A 463 27.48 -2.72 13.96
C ALA A 463 28.63 -2.22 14.85
N LEU A 464 29.04 -0.95 14.74
CA LEU A 464 30.05 -0.28 15.57
C LEU A 464 29.39 0.53 16.68
#